data_d64320d168588ed627b3b7fd491f9b1d
#
_entry.id   d64320d168588ed627b3b7fd491f9b1d
#
_cell.length_a   1.000
_cell.length_b   1.000
_cell.length_c   1.000
_cell.angle_alpha   90.00
_cell.angle_beta   90.00
_cell.angle_gamma   90.00
#
_symmetry.space_group_name_H-M   'P 1'
#
loop_
_entity.id
_entity.type
_entity.pdbx_description
1 polymer ?
#
loop_
_entity_poly.entity_id
_entity_poly.type
_entity_poly.pdbx_seq_one_letter_code
_entity_poly.pdbx_strand_id
1 'polypeptide(L)'
;MSLIQLFLSANVRAVDIGEELGYSRPSVSRAMHILKAEGFITIDDTGFVKLTKTGQKIASRIYERHTVLTRLFINLGVNEKTASDDACRIEHYISDESFKAIKKHMAQFC
;
A
#
# COMPACT_ATOMS: atom_id res chain seq x y z
N MET A 1 -9.45 -0.23 -3.83
CA MET A 1 -8.64 -0.63 -2.65
C MET A 1 -7.19 -0.80 -3.09
N SER A 2 -6.24 -0.30 -2.32
CA SER A 2 -4.82 -0.47 -2.64
C SER A 2 -4.34 -1.86 -2.23
N LEU A 3 -3.23 -2.32 -2.81
CA LEU A 3 -2.60 -3.58 -2.44
C LEU A 3 -2.32 -3.66 -0.94
N ILE A 4 -1.89 -2.55 -0.34
CA ILE A 4 -1.56 -2.48 1.07
C ILE A 4 -2.80 -2.65 1.94
N GLN A 5 -3.93 -2.05 1.55
CA GLN A 5 -5.20 -2.24 2.24
C GLN A 5 -5.64 -3.70 2.20
N LEU A 6 -5.45 -4.38 1.06
CA LEU A 6 -5.71 -5.80 0.95
C LEU A 6 -4.86 -6.62 1.90
N PHE A 7 -3.56 -6.31 2.01
CA PHE A 7 -2.66 -7.01 2.92
C PHE A 7 -2.97 -6.77 4.39
N LEU A 8 -3.57 -5.63 4.73
CA LEU A 8 -3.99 -5.35 6.11
C LEU A 8 -5.28 -6.07 6.48
N SER A 9 -6.02 -6.58 5.49
CA SER A 9 -7.20 -7.40 5.71
C SER A 9 -6.80 -8.83 6.05
N ALA A 10 -7.57 -9.49 6.92
CA ALA A 10 -7.34 -10.89 7.23
C ALA A 10 -7.77 -11.79 6.06
N ASN A 11 -7.07 -12.92 5.87
CA ASN A 11 -7.46 -13.99 4.96
C ASN A 11 -7.50 -13.58 3.48
N VAL A 12 -6.43 -12.93 3.01
CA VAL A 12 -6.28 -12.54 1.61
C VAL A 12 -5.57 -13.65 0.84
N ARG A 13 -6.09 -14.02 -0.32
CA ARG A 13 -5.45 -14.96 -1.26
C ARG A 13 -4.88 -14.20 -2.45
N ALA A 14 -3.87 -14.80 -3.11
CA ALA A 14 -3.26 -14.20 -4.30
C ALA A 14 -4.30 -13.97 -5.41
N VAL A 15 -5.27 -14.89 -5.57
CA VAL A 15 -6.33 -14.73 -6.58
C VAL A 15 -7.21 -13.51 -6.28
N ASP A 16 -7.48 -13.23 -5.00
CA ASP A 16 -8.27 -12.06 -4.59
C ASP A 16 -7.54 -10.76 -4.90
N ILE A 17 -6.23 -10.75 -4.69
CA ILE A 17 -5.38 -9.60 -5.01
C ILE A 17 -5.44 -9.29 -6.51
N GLY A 18 -5.32 -10.32 -7.35
CA GLY A 18 -5.38 -10.17 -8.79
C GLY A 18 -6.72 -9.65 -9.27
N GLU A 19 -7.81 -10.17 -8.75
CA GLU A 19 -9.17 -9.73 -9.09
C GLU A 19 -9.40 -8.27 -8.70
N GLU A 20 -9.02 -7.90 -7.48
CA GLU A 20 -9.20 -6.54 -6.97
C GLU A 20 -8.39 -5.51 -7.76
N LEU A 21 -7.17 -5.85 -8.15
CA LEU A 21 -6.28 -4.95 -8.87
C LEU A 21 -6.37 -5.05 -10.38
N GLY A 22 -7.10 -6.04 -10.90
CA GLY A 22 -7.25 -6.26 -12.33
C GLY A 22 -6.03 -6.86 -13.01
N TYR A 23 -5.15 -7.51 -12.25
CA TYR A 23 -3.95 -8.15 -12.80
C TYR A 23 -4.23 -9.61 -13.18
N SER A 24 -3.48 -10.11 -14.18
CA SER A 24 -3.54 -11.51 -14.58
C SER A 24 -2.97 -12.43 -13.51
N ARG A 25 -3.41 -13.69 -13.49
CA ARG A 25 -2.89 -14.70 -12.55
C ARG A 25 -1.37 -14.86 -12.63
N PRO A 26 -0.75 -14.96 -13.83
CA PRO A 26 0.71 -15.06 -13.92
C PRO A 26 1.44 -13.87 -13.34
N SER A 27 0.91 -12.65 -13.52
CA SER A 27 1.51 -11.42 -12.96
C SER A 27 1.45 -11.42 -11.43
N VAL A 28 0.31 -11.80 -10.86
CA VAL A 28 0.14 -11.89 -9.41
C VAL A 28 1.04 -12.96 -8.83
N SER A 29 1.08 -14.14 -9.44
CA SER A 29 1.91 -15.25 -8.99
C SER A 29 3.39 -14.85 -8.95
N ARG A 30 3.86 -14.15 -9.98
CA ARG A 30 5.23 -13.65 -10.06
C ARG A 30 5.55 -12.66 -8.94
N ALA A 31 4.65 -11.70 -8.72
CA ALA A 31 4.79 -10.69 -7.67
C ALA A 31 4.83 -11.34 -6.28
N MET A 32 3.93 -12.30 -6.04
CA MET A 32 3.88 -13.02 -4.75
C MET A 32 5.16 -13.82 -4.52
N HIS A 33 5.69 -14.43 -5.57
CA HIS A 33 6.93 -15.20 -5.48
C HIS A 33 8.12 -14.32 -5.08
N ILE A 34 8.22 -13.14 -5.68
CA ILE A 34 9.27 -12.17 -5.36
C ILE A 34 9.14 -11.69 -3.92
N LEU A 35 7.94 -11.32 -3.49
CA LEU A 35 7.69 -10.84 -2.11
C LEU A 35 7.98 -11.92 -1.08
N LYS A 36 7.64 -13.18 -1.37
CA LYS A 36 7.94 -14.31 -0.51
C LYS A 36 9.45 -14.54 -0.40
N ALA A 37 10.16 -14.50 -1.52
CA ALA A 37 11.62 -14.66 -1.55
C ALA A 37 12.33 -13.55 -0.78
N GLU A 38 11.80 -12.33 -0.81
CA GLU A 38 12.32 -11.18 -0.07
C GLU A 38 11.98 -11.20 1.43
N GLY A 39 11.13 -12.13 1.85
CA GLY A 39 10.74 -12.26 3.25
C GLY A 39 9.66 -11.29 3.72
N PHE A 40 8.91 -10.70 2.81
CA PHE A 40 7.84 -9.74 3.15
C PHE A 40 6.49 -10.41 3.38
N ILE A 41 6.27 -11.57 2.80
CA ILE A 41 5.02 -12.32 2.94
C ILE A 41 5.30 -13.80 3.17
N THR A 42 4.27 -14.49 3.72
CA THR A 42 4.19 -15.95 3.74
C THR A 42 2.91 -16.36 3.02
N ILE A 43 2.93 -17.52 2.41
CA ILE A 43 1.76 -18.12 1.77
C ILE A 43 1.55 -19.48 2.41
N ASP A 44 0.39 -19.72 3.02
CA ASP A 44 0.10 -21.00 3.65
C ASP A 44 -0.40 -22.04 2.64
N ASP A 45 -0.65 -23.26 3.12
CA ASP A 45 -1.06 -24.40 2.29
C ASP A 45 -2.42 -24.16 1.60
N THR A 46 -3.24 -23.30 2.15
CA THR A 46 -4.56 -22.96 1.60
C THR A 46 -4.51 -21.77 0.64
N GLY A 47 -3.33 -21.18 0.42
CA GLY A 47 -3.12 -20.08 -0.50
C GLY A 47 -3.37 -18.70 0.11
N PHE A 48 -3.58 -18.60 1.41
CA PHE A 48 -3.71 -17.32 2.10
C PHE A 48 -2.36 -16.63 2.22
N VAL A 49 -2.32 -15.35 1.90
CA VAL A 49 -1.13 -14.50 1.96
C VAL A 49 -1.15 -13.72 3.25
N LYS A 50 -0.04 -13.78 3.99
CA LYS A 50 0.12 -13.01 5.23
C LYS A 50 1.40 -12.22 5.19
N LEU A 51 1.38 -11.01 5.77
CA LEU A 51 2.59 -10.21 5.92
C LEU A 51 3.45 -10.75 7.06
N THR A 52 4.76 -10.82 6.82
CA THR A 52 5.73 -11.03 7.89
C THR A 52 5.86 -9.74 8.71
N LYS A 53 6.59 -9.77 9.83
CA LYS A 53 6.87 -8.55 10.62
C LYS A 53 7.54 -7.48 9.77
N THR A 54 8.51 -7.89 8.94
CA THR A 54 9.20 -6.98 8.01
C THR A 54 8.22 -6.42 6.99
N GLY A 55 7.37 -7.28 6.40
CA GLY A 55 6.34 -6.85 5.45
C GLY A 55 5.33 -5.90 6.06
N GLN A 56 4.93 -6.13 7.32
CA GLN A 56 4.00 -5.25 8.04
C GLN A 56 4.60 -3.86 8.26
N LYS A 57 5.88 -3.77 8.61
CA LYS A 57 6.55 -2.48 8.80
C LYS A 57 6.57 -1.67 7.51
N ILE A 58 6.89 -2.32 6.40
CA ILE A 58 6.94 -1.67 5.09
C ILE A 58 5.53 -1.27 4.65
N ALA A 59 4.56 -2.16 4.78
CA ALA A 59 3.17 -1.89 4.41
C ALA A 59 2.57 -0.75 5.24
N SER A 60 2.82 -0.73 6.55
CA SER A 60 2.34 0.34 7.43
C SER A 60 2.95 1.69 7.06
N ARG A 61 4.24 1.71 6.73
CA ARG A 61 4.94 2.93 6.30
C ARG A 61 4.36 3.47 5.01
N ILE A 62 4.12 2.62 4.02
CA ILE A 62 3.55 3.03 2.73
C ILE A 62 2.09 3.45 2.91
N TYR A 63 1.32 2.73 3.73
CA TYR A 63 -0.07 3.07 4.04
C TYR A 63 -0.18 4.44 4.71
N GLU A 64 0.71 4.74 5.64
CA GLU A 64 0.78 6.05 6.28
C GLU A 64 1.04 7.16 5.25
N ARG A 65 2.01 6.93 4.35
CA ARG A 65 2.30 7.87 3.26
C ARG A 65 1.09 8.09 2.37
N HIS A 66 0.43 7.01 1.98
CA HIS A 66 -0.77 7.08 1.15
C HIS A 66 -1.86 7.93 1.83
N THR A 67 -2.14 7.67 3.09
CA THR A 67 -3.19 8.36 3.84
C THR A 67 -2.89 9.84 3.99
N VAL A 68 -1.67 10.18 4.39
CA VAL A 68 -1.25 11.58 4.61
C VAL A 68 -1.26 12.36 3.30
N LEU A 69 -0.71 11.79 2.22
CA LEU A 69 -0.67 12.47 0.91
C LEU A 69 -2.07 12.65 0.32
N THR A 70 -2.91 11.64 0.42
CA THR A 70 -4.30 11.74 -0.03
C THR A 70 -5.03 12.87 0.69
N ARG A 71 -4.88 12.93 2.00
CA ARG A 71 -5.51 13.97 2.82
C ARG A 71 -4.98 15.36 2.46
N LEU A 72 -3.68 15.49 2.23
CA LEU A 72 -3.08 16.74 1.79
C LEU A 72 -3.72 17.23 0.50
N PHE A 73 -3.82 16.39 -0.52
CA PHE A 73 -4.41 16.77 -1.80
C PHE A 73 -5.88 17.15 -1.67
N ILE A 74 -6.65 16.40 -0.88
CA ILE A 74 -8.06 16.72 -0.63
C ILE A 74 -8.18 18.10 0.03
N ASN A 75 -7.34 18.40 1.01
CA ASN A 75 -7.33 19.70 1.69
C ASN A 75 -6.96 20.86 0.74
N LEU A 76 -6.17 20.57 -0.28
CA LEU A 76 -5.82 21.55 -1.32
C LEU A 76 -6.92 21.72 -2.38
N GLY A 77 -7.99 20.95 -2.30
CA GLY A 77 -9.11 21.03 -3.22
C GLY A 77 -9.09 19.98 -4.34
N VAL A 78 -8.20 19.01 -4.29
CA VAL A 78 -8.15 17.95 -5.29
C VAL A 78 -9.27 16.95 -5.04
N ASN A 79 -9.90 16.47 -6.11
CA ASN A 79 -10.93 15.44 -6.05
C ASN A 79 -10.39 14.20 -5.34
N GLU A 80 -11.25 13.55 -4.55
CA GLU A 80 -10.88 12.40 -3.72
C GLU A 80 -10.23 11.26 -4.53
N LYS A 81 -10.81 10.92 -5.67
CA LYS A 81 -10.26 9.86 -6.53
C LYS A 81 -8.90 10.23 -7.09
N THR A 82 -8.77 11.46 -7.60
CA THR A 82 -7.50 11.98 -8.13
C THR A 82 -6.44 12.04 -7.03
N ALA A 83 -6.82 12.49 -5.84
CA ALA A 83 -5.93 12.55 -4.69
C ALA A 83 -5.38 11.17 -4.33
N SER A 84 -6.25 10.17 -4.28
CA SER A 84 -5.86 8.80 -3.98
C SER A 84 -4.95 8.22 -5.06
N ASP A 85 -5.27 8.44 -6.35
CA ASP A 85 -4.46 7.94 -7.46
C ASP A 85 -3.07 8.57 -7.47
N ASP A 86 -2.98 9.88 -7.25
CA ASP A 86 -1.69 10.58 -7.20
C ASP A 86 -0.88 10.17 -5.99
N ALA A 87 -1.51 10.02 -4.84
CA ALA A 87 -0.85 9.53 -3.64
C ALA A 87 -0.24 8.14 -3.85
N CYS A 88 -0.96 7.24 -4.52
CA CYS A 88 -0.44 5.92 -4.89
C CYS A 88 0.84 5.98 -5.71
N ARG A 89 0.95 6.98 -6.58
CA ARG A 89 2.14 7.15 -7.42
C ARG A 89 3.31 7.72 -6.64
N ILE A 90 3.05 8.70 -5.78
CA ILE A 90 4.09 9.45 -5.06
C ILE A 90 4.62 8.69 -3.86
N GLU A 91 3.82 7.88 -3.20
CA GLU A 91 4.17 7.25 -1.92
C GLU A 91 5.46 6.42 -1.96
N HIS A 92 5.84 5.93 -3.14
CA HIS A 92 7.04 5.13 -3.32
C HIS A 92 8.28 5.97 -3.63
N TYR A 93 8.09 7.21 -4.07
CA TYR A 93 9.18 8.06 -4.58
C TYR A 93 9.52 9.22 -3.66
N ILE A 94 8.61 9.63 -2.80
CA ILE A 94 8.85 10.76 -1.91
C ILE A 94 9.92 10.42 -0.87
N SER A 95 10.83 11.36 -0.62
CA SER A 95 11.87 11.17 0.40
C SER A 95 11.26 11.20 1.80
N ASP A 96 11.97 10.57 2.75
CA ASP A 96 11.56 10.61 4.16
C ASP A 96 11.54 12.05 4.70
N GLU A 97 12.49 12.87 4.28
CA GLU A 97 12.56 14.26 4.69
C GLU A 97 11.32 15.04 4.26
N SER A 98 10.97 14.94 2.97
CA SER A 98 9.78 15.61 2.44
C SER A 98 8.50 15.09 3.08
N PHE A 99 8.41 13.78 3.27
CA PHE A 99 7.23 13.18 3.90
C PHE A 99 7.06 13.63 5.35
N LYS A 100 8.14 13.67 6.13
CA LYS A 100 8.09 14.14 7.52
C LYS A 100 7.65 15.59 7.60
N ALA A 101 8.10 16.44 6.68
CA ALA A 101 7.68 17.83 6.60
C ALA A 101 6.18 17.95 6.31
N ILE A 102 5.67 17.17 5.35
CA ILE A 102 4.25 17.13 5.01
C ILE A 102 3.42 16.63 6.20
N LYS A 103 3.86 15.55 6.83
CA LYS A 103 3.17 14.98 7.99
C LYS A 103 3.05 15.97 9.13
N LYS A 104 4.14 16.70 9.41
CA LYS A 104 4.16 17.75 10.44
C LYS A 104 3.19 18.88 10.09
N HIS A 105 3.18 19.31 8.85
CA HIS A 105 2.26 20.34 8.36
C HIS A 105 0.81 19.88 8.52
N MET A 106 0.47 18.69 8.11
CA MET A 106 -0.88 18.15 8.22
C MET A 106 -1.35 18.01 9.65
N ALA A 107 -0.45 17.67 10.57
CA ALA A 107 -0.79 17.57 12.00
C ALA A 107 -1.20 18.90 12.61
N GLN A 108 -0.75 20.03 12.05
CA GLN A 108 -1.10 21.38 12.53
C GLN A 108 -2.48 21.81 12.06
N PHE A 109 -3.02 21.20 11.01
CA PHE A 109 -4.29 21.61 10.38
C PHE A 109 -5.39 20.54 10.50
N CYS A 110 -5.14 19.46 11.20
CA CYS A 110 -6.13 18.39 11.41
C CYS A 110 -6.59 18.32 12.86
#